data_265f48089089c4d3628902c27b269661
#
_entry.id   265f48089089c4d3628902c27b269661
#
_cell.length_a   1.000
_cell.length_b   1.000
_cell.length_c   1.000
_cell.angle_alpha   90.00
_cell.angle_beta   90.00
_cell.angle_gamma   90.00
#
_symmetry.space_group_name_H-M   'P 1'
#
loop_
_entity.id
_entity.type
_entity.pdbx_description
1 polymer ?
#
loop_
_entity_poly.entity_id
_entity_poly.type
_entity_poly.pdbx_seq_one_letter_code
_entity_poly.pdbx_strand_id
1 'polypeptide(L)'
;MFTNWFYSLQDYISSSVPLVVAFLLKVLLCIIVYLIGRRVIAWAVNAFRKMLTRTKMQAGAVTFSCSMCKILLYCVLVLWIGMQFGVTEASVAALVASAGVAIGLAFQGGLSNLAGGFMILVFQPFHVGDYIITQGMEGTVQKIEIMYTTLLTTDTRRVIVPNGTLADNVMVNVTAADRRKLEVKASISYEDSLETAKKVLEELIEENPDVLHEEEHLVFVSELGDNGVVLGLRCWVPTDQYYPVLWWMNERIKLRFDEVGLHIPYPQMDVHVCESKNQEM
;
A
#
# COMPACT_ATOMS: atom_id res chain seq x y z
N MET A 1 41.03 -64.52 -41.17
CA MET A 1 39.75 -63.83 -40.80
C MET A 1 39.40 -63.92 -39.27
N PHE A 2 39.56 -65.07 -38.64
CA PHE A 2 39.33 -65.26 -37.23
C PHE A 2 40.28 -64.50 -36.28
N THR A 3 41.55 -64.37 -36.66
CA THR A 3 42.57 -63.69 -35.87
C THR A 3 42.34 -62.17 -35.79
N ASN A 4 41.86 -61.51 -36.82
CA ASN A 4 41.59 -60.06 -36.83
C ASN A 4 40.36 -59.72 -36.00
N TRP A 5 39.37 -60.63 -35.97
CA TRP A 5 38.20 -60.46 -35.14
C TRP A 5 38.52 -60.54 -33.64
N PHE A 6 39.44 -61.47 -33.27
CA PHE A 6 39.87 -61.62 -31.86
C PHE A 6 40.66 -60.40 -31.36
N TYR A 7 41.55 -59.85 -32.20
CA TYR A 7 42.27 -58.60 -31.88
C TYR A 7 41.35 -57.40 -31.77
N SER A 8 40.36 -57.24 -32.64
CA SER A 8 39.39 -56.16 -32.57
C SER A 8 38.47 -56.27 -31.33
N LEU A 9 38.14 -57.49 -30.92
CA LEU A 9 37.35 -57.75 -29.70
C LEU A 9 38.17 -57.48 -28.43
N GLN A 10 39.47 -57.81 -28.43
CA GLN A 10 40.37 -57.56 -27.32
C GLN A 10 40.66 -56.06 -27.17
N ASP A 11 40.81 -55.30 -28.25
CA ASP A 11 40.95 -53.84 -28.27
C ASP A 11 39.65 -53.16 -27.80
N TYR A 12 38.50 -53.65 -28.23
CA TYR A 12 37.21 -53.14 -27.78
C TYR A 12 36.98 -53.37 -26.27
N ILE A 13 37.33 -54.54 -25.78
CA ILE A 13 37.21 -54.86 -24.33
C ILE A 13 38.22 -54.04 -23.55
N SER A 14 39.46 -53.89 -23.96
CA SER A 14 40.49 -53.14 -23.27
C SER A 14 40.25 -51.63 -23.27
N SER A 15 39.55 -51.10 -24.27
CA SER A 15 39.16 -49.69 -24.31
C SER A 15 37.81 -49.39 -23.55
N SER A 16 36.90 -50.37 -23.53
CA SER A 16 35.56 -50.19 -22.89
C SER A 16 35.56 -50.45 -21.41
N VAL A 17 36.39 -51.40 -20.90
CA VAL A 17 36.45 -51.74 -19.47
C VAL A 17 36.83 -50.55 -18.59
N PRO A 18 37.88 -49.72 -18.92
CA PRO A 18 38.20 -48.58 -18.07
C PRO A 18 37.12 -47.52 -18.07
N LEU A 19 36.37 -47.34 -19.16
CA LEU A 19 35.25 -46.42 -19.27
C LEU A 19 34.10 -46.84 -18.36
N VAL A 20 33.73 -48.13 -18.35
CA VAL A 20 32.69 -48.71 -17.50
C VAL A 20 33.07 -48.60 -16.02
N VAL A 21 34.32 -48.93 -15.67
CA VAL A 21 34.84 -48.83 -14.31
C VAL A 21 34.80 -47.36 -13.84
N ALA A 22 35.26 -46.40 -14.66
CA ALA A 22 35.19 -44.97 -14.35
C ALA A 22 33.76 -44.46 -14.12
N PHE A 23 32.81 -44.94 -14.96
CA PHE A 23 31.40 -44.62 -14.79
C PHE A 23 30.83 -45.18 -13.47
N LEU A 24 31.11 -46.46 -13.15
CA LEU A 24 30.67 -47.07 -11.89
C LEU A 24 31.26 -46.35 -10.68
N LEU A 25 32.52 -45.92 -10.71
CA LEU A 25 33.14 -45.14 -9.65
C LEU A 25 32.46 -43.78 -9.49
N LYS A 26 32.11 -43.08 -10.61
CA LYS A 26 31.33 -41.83 -10.53
C LYS A 26 29.97 -42.05 -9.90
N VAL A 27 29.24 -43.08 -10.29
CA VAL A 27 27.94 -43.41 -9.71
C VAL A 27 28.08 -43.69 -8.20
N LEU A 28 29.07 -44.49 -7.78
CA LEU A 28 29.33 -44.76 -6.38
C LEU A 28 29.60 -43.49 -5.57
N LEU A 29 30.45 -42.59 -6.14
CA LEU A 29 30.79 -41.32 -5.52
C LEU A 29 29.53 -40.43 -5.38
N CYS A 30 28.66 -40.34 -6.39
CA CYS A 30 27.41 -39.61 -6.34
C CYS A 30 26.43 -40.17 -5.29
N ILE A 31 26.39 -41.52 -5.13
CA ILE A 31 25.58 -42.16 -4.07
C ILE A 31 26.14 -41.74 -2.69
N ILE A 32 27.44 -41.78 -2.49
CA ILE A 32 28.09 -41.37 -1.24
C ILE A 32 27.77 -39.91 -0.93
N VAL A 33 27.95 -39.03 -1.91
CA VAL A 33 27.65 -37.59 -1.77
C VAL A 33 26.17 -37.33 -1.49
N TYR A 34 25.27 -38.08 -2.13
CA TYR A 34 23.84 -38.01 -1.83
C TYR A 34 23.52 -38.41 -0.38
N LEU A 35 24.11 -39.50 0.11
CA LEU A 35 23.88 -39.99 1.47
C LEU A 35 24.44 -39.05 2.53
N ILE A 36 25.64 -38.47 2.27
CA ILE A 36 26.24 -37.44 3.15
C ILE A 36 25.43 -36.16 3.05
N GLY A 37 25.11 -35.68 1.85
CA GLY A 37 24.33 -34.48 1.59
C GLY A 37 22.96 -34.51 2.28
N ARG A 38 22.25 -35.64 2.20
CA ARG A 38 20.98 -35.84 2.92
C ARG A 38 21.13 -35.68 4.45
N ARG A 39 22.25 -36.16 5.01
CA ARG A 39 22.53 -35.99 6.46
C ARG A 39 22.81 -34.54 6.81
N VAL A 40 23.63 -33.84 5.99
CA VAL A 40 23.97 -32.43 6.16
C VAL A 40 22.72 -31.55 6.01
N ILE A 41 21.88 -31.81 5.01
CA ILE A 41 20.61 -31.10 4.82
C ILE A 41 19.69 -31.28 6.03
N ALA A 42 19.54 -32.52 6.52
CA ALA A 42 18.72 -32.79 7.70
C ALA A 42 19.23 -32.05 8.94
N TRP A 43 20.55 -32.03 9.14
CA TRP A 43 21.17 -31.26 10.23
C TRP A 43 20.95 -29.77 10.08
N ALA A 44 21.18 -29.20 8.87
CA ALA A 44 20.99 -27.77 8.58
C ALA A 44 19.53 -27.33 8.81
N VAL A 45 18.56 -28.11 8.28
CA VAL A 45 17.13 -27.83 8.46
C VAL A 45 16.72 -27.92 9.94
N ASN A 46 17.28 -28.88 10.70
CA ASN A 46 16.99 -28.99 12.13
C ASN A 46 17.61 -27.83 12.93
N ALA A 47 18.82 -27.38 12.56
CA ALA A 47 19.44 -26.19 13.17
C ALA A 47 18.60 -24.93 12.87
N PHE A 48 18.18 -24.77 11.62
CA PHE A 48 17.30 -23.68 11.20
C PHE A 48 15.95 -23.68 11.93
N ARG A 49 15.34 -24.88 12.06
CA ARG A 49 14.12 -25.06 12.85
C ARG A 49 14.28 -24.61 14.30
N LYS A 50 15.38 -25.00 14.96
CA LYS A 50 15.68 -24.59 16.34
C LYS A 50 15.84 -23.09 16.48
N MET A 51 16.45 -22.43 15.48
CA MET A 51 16.59 -20.98 15.46
C MET A 51 15.20 -20.31 15.35
N LEU A 52 14.36 -20.73 14.40
CA LEU A 52 13.03 -20.19 14.21
C LEU A 52 12.08 -20.40 15.39
N THR A 53 12.15 -21.55 16.05
CA THR A 53 11.31 -21.82 17.24
C THR A 53 11.65 -20.95 18.44
N ARG A 54 12.86 -20.38 18.50
CA ARG A 54 13.24 -19.39 19.53
C ARG A 54 12.61 -18.01 19.32
N THR A 55 12.20 -17.69 18.10
CA THR A 55 11.62 -16.36 17.75
C THR A 55 10.11 -16.26 17.95
N LYS A 56 9.47 -17.21 18.65
CA LYS A 56 8.01 -17.27 18.91
C LYS A 56 7.15 -17.23 17.63
N MET A 57 7.70 -17.63 16.49
CA MET A 57 6.94 -17.73 15.24
C MET A 57 5.85 -18.81 15.34
N GLN A 58 4.73 -18.60 14.62
CA GLN A 58 3.67 -19.60 14.52
C GLN A 58 4.19 -20.90 13.91
N ALA A 59 3.70 -22.05 14.43
CA ALA A 59 4.16 -23.37 14.00
C ALA A 59 4.04 -23.61 12.48
N GLY A 60 3.00 -23.06 11.84
CA GLY A 60 2.81 -23.12 10.39
C GLY A 60 3.93 -22.41 9.62
N ALA A 61 4.32 -21.20 10.05
CA ALA A 61 5.39 -20.43 9.42
C ALA A 61 6.76 -21.13 9.56
N VAL A 62 7.04 -21.72 10.72
CA VAL A 62 8.25 -22.51 10.96
C VAL A 62 8.31 -23.72 10.02
N THR A 63 7.20 -24.48 9.91
CA THR A 63 7.14 -25.66 9.06
C THR A 63 7.30 -25.31 7.58
N PHE A 64 6.64 -24.25 7.12
CA PHE A 64 6.75 -23.76 5.74
C PHE A 64 8.20 -23.33 5.43
N SER A 65 8.82 -22.50 6.27
CA SER A 65 10.20 -22.01 6.08
C SER A 65 11.20 -23.18 6.05
N CYS A 66 11.05 -24.16 6.93
CA CYS A 66 11.89 -25.38 6.95
C CYS A 66 11.71 -26.22 5.68
N SER A 67 10.49 -26.33 5.17
CA SER A 67 10.21 -27.08 3.94
C SER A 67 10.81 -26.37 2.72
N MET A 68 10.70 -25.04 2.63
CA MET A 68 11.31 -24.23 1.57
C MET A 68 12.85 -24.35 1.59
N CYS A 69 13.46 -24.19 2.75
CA CYS A 69 14.90 -24.36 2.93
C CYS A 69 15.36 -25.78 2.51
N LYS A 70 14.60 -26.80 2.89
CA LYS A 70 14.87 -28.19 2.52
C LYS A 70 14.82 -28.39 1.00
N ILE A 71 13.80 -27.85 0.32
CA ILE A 71 13.66 -27.95 -1.14
C ILE A 71 14.85 -27.27 -1.82
N LEU A 72 15.21 -26.06 -1.42
CA LEU A 72 16.35 -25.33 -2.01
C LEU A 72 17.67 -26.10 -1.86
N LEU A 73 17.95 -26.65 -0.68
CA LEU A 73 19.15 -27.43 -0.43
C LEU A 73 19.20 -28.73 -1.27
N TYR A 74 18.06 -29.41 -1.44
CA TYR A 74 17.99 -30.57 -2.32
C TYR A 74 18.16 -30.18 -3.79
N CYS A 75 17.62 -29.07 -4.25
CA CYS A 75 17.83 -28.56 -5.61
C CYS A 75 19.34 -28.36 -5.88
N VAL A 76 20.05 -27.71 -4.95
CA VAL A 76 21.51 -27.50 -5.06
C VAL A 76 22.24 -28.84 -5.12
N LEU A 77 21.88 -29.81 -4.27
CA LEU A 77 22.50 -31.14 -4.25
C LEU A 77 22.27 -31.90 -5.56
N VAL A 78 21.06 -31.86 -6.09
CA VAL A 78 20.71 -32.52 -7.37
C VAL A 78 21.44 -31.88 -8.54
N LEU A 79 21.50 -30.56 -8.61
CA LEU A 79 22.24 -29.84 -9.64
C LEU A 79 23.72 -30.19 -9.59
N TRP A 80 24.32 -30.22 -8.41
CA TRP A 80 25.73 -30.59 -8.25
C TRP A 80 25.99 -32.04 -8.72
N ILE A 81 25.11 -32.99 -8.37
CA ILE A 81 25.20 -34.36 -8.86
C ILE A 81 25.07 -34.42 -10.39
N GLY A 82 24.12 -33.65 -10.96
CA GLY A 82 23.93 -33.56 -12.42
C GLY A 82 25.19 -33.11 -13.19
N MET A 83 25.93 -32.17 -12.60
CA MET A 83 27.21 -31.71 -13.19
C MET A 83 28.25 -32.85 -13.28
N GLN A 84 28.24 -33.84 -12.38
CA GLN A 84 29.14 -34.99 -12.44
C GLN A 84 28.78 -35.93 -13.58
N PHE A 85 27.54 -35.91 -14.07
CA PHE A 85 27.04 -36.69 -15.20
C PHE A 85 27.09 -35.93 -16.55
N GLY A 86 27.77 -34.80 -16.60
CA GLY A 86 28.01 -34.06 -17.85
C GLY A 86 27.03 -32.91 -18.12
N VAL A 87 26.17 -32.57 -17.15
CA VAL A 87 25.44 -31.31 -17.23
C VAL A 87 26.42 -30.15 -17.14
N THR A 88 26.46 -29.28 -18.15
CA THR A 88 27.41 -28.18 -18.22
C THR A 88 27.05 -27.10 -17.22
N GLU A 89 28.03 -26.36 -16.72
CA GLU A 89 27.82 -25.20 -15.83
C GLU A 89 26.89 -24.17 -16.46
N ALA A 90 26.99 -23.95 -17.77
CA ALA A 90 26.13 -23.06 -18.53
C ALA A 90 24.66 -23.52 -18.52
N SER A 91 24.39 -24.82 -18.60
CA SER A 91 23.04 -25.37 -18.51
C SER A 91 22.45 -25.18 -17.08
N VAL A 92 23.27 -25.38 -16.05
CA VAL A 92 22.87 -25.15 -14.65
C VAL A 92 22.59 -23.66 -14.45
N ALA A 93 23.47 -22.79 -14.92
CA ALA A 93 23.27 -21.33 -14.81
C ALA A 93 21.98 -20.87 -15.52
N ALA A 94 21.70 -21.38 -16.74
CA ALA A 94 20.48 -21.08 -17.48
C ALA A 94 19.22 -21.55 -16.72
N LEU A 95 19.25 -22.76 -16.14
CA LEU A 95 18.15 -23.29 -15.34
C LEU A 95 17.89 -22.45 -14.08
N VAL A 96 18.96 -22.11 -13.34
CA VAL A 96 18.86 -21.29 -12.13
C VAL A 96 18.38 -19.88 -12.47
N ALA A 97 18.88 -19.28 -13.57
CA ALA A 97 18.43 -17.97 -14.02
C ALA A 97 16.93 -17.97 -14.38
N SER A 98 16.47 -18.95 -15.17
CA SER A 98 15.06 -19.03 -15.55
C SER A 98 14.15 -19.29 -14.35
N ALA A 99 14.55 -20.19 -13.43
CA ALA A 99 13.83 -20.41 -12.18
C ALA A 99 13.81 -19.15 -11.29
N GLY A 100 14.93 -18.42 -11.23
CA GLY A 100 15.05 -17.16 -10.50
C GLY A 100 14.10 -16.08 -11.02
N VAL A 101 13.98 -15.93 -12.35
CA VAL A 101 13.01 -15.02 -12.98
C VAL A 101 11.58 -15.43 -12.63
N ALA A 102 11.23 -16.71 -12.76
CA ALA A 102 9.88 -17.20 -12.44
C ALA A 102 9.52 -16.97 -10.96
N ILE A 103 10.44 -17.24 -10.05
CA ILE A 103 10.26 -16.98 -8.60
C ILE A 103 10.16 -15.47 -8.33
N GLY A 104 11.03 -14.66 -8.97
CA GLY A 104 10.99 -13.20 -8.84
C GLY A 104 9.65 -12.60 -9.24
N LEU A 105 9.09 -13.04 -10.37
CA LEU A 105 7.77 -12.61 -10.83
C LEU A 105 6.65 -13.09 -9.86
N ALA A 106 6.73 -14.31 -9.35
CA ALA A 106 5.77 -14.83 -8.38
C ALA A 106 5.77 -14.03 -7.05
N PHE A 107 6.91 -13.52 -6.62
CA PHE A 107 7.08 -12.73 -5.40
C PHE A 107 7.08 -11.21 -5.62
N GLN A 108 6.83 -10.74 -6.84
CA GLN A 108 6.89 -9.32 -7.21
C GLN A 108 6.09 -8.42 -6.25
N GLY A 109 4.84 -8.80 -5.91
CA GLY A 109 4.01 -8.02 -4.99
C GLY A 109 4.56 -7.96 -3.56
N GLY A 110 5.11 -9.07 -3.07
CA GLY A 110 5.75 -9.11 -1.75
C GLY A 110 7.01 -8.24 -1.70
N LEU A 111 7.82 -8.28 -2.76
CA LEU A 111 9.04 -7.47 -2.85
C LEU A 111 8.71 -5.97 -2.98
N SER A 112 7.66 -5.61 -3.74
CA SER A 112 7.16 -4.24 -3.82
C SER A 112 6.73 -3.72 -2.44
N ASN A 113 6.01 -4.52 -1.66
CA ASN A 113 5.60 -4.13 -0.31
C ASN A 113 6.79 -3.96 0.65
N LEU A 114 7.80 -4.81 0.54
CA LEU A 114 9.03 -4.68 1.31
C LEU A 114 9.78 -3.38 0.96
N ALA A 115 9.94 -3.10 -0.35
CA ALA A 115 10.55 -1.88 -0.83
C ALA A 115 9.76 -0.63 -0.41
N GLY A 116 8.43 -0.66 -0.56
CA GLY A 116 7.54 0.41 -0.11
C GLY A 116 7.65 0.67 1.38
N GLY A 117 7.68 -0.39 2.21
CA GLY A 117 7.88 -0.26 3.67
C GLY A 117 9.23 0.36 4.02
N PHE A 118 10.30 -0.04 3.33
CA PHE A 118 11.61 0.56 3.49
C PHE A 118 11.61 2.05 3.11
N MET A 119 10.99 2.41 1.97
CA MET A 119 10.88 3.81 1.54
C MET A 119 10.08 4.65 2.54
N ILE A 120 8.96 4.15 3.05
CA ILE A 120 8.15 4.85 4.06
C ILE A 120 8.97 5.11 5.33
N LEU A 121 9.73 4.11 5.81
CA LEU A 121 10.54 4.25 7.02
C LEU A 121 11.73 5.19 6.85
N VAL A 122 12.33 5.26 5.66
CA VAL A 122 13.51 6.11 5.39
C VAL A 122 13.09 7.54 5.06
N PHE A 123 12.13 7.75 4.18
CA PHE A 123 11.72 9.08 3.73
C PHE A 123 10.62 9.70 4.59
N GLN A 124 9.93 8.90 5.40
CA GLN A 124 8.92 9.33 6.38
C GLN A 124 7.89 10.33 5.80
N PRO A 125 7.21 10.01 4.69
CA PRO A 125 6.17 10.90 4.13
C PRO A 125 5.01 11.10 5.12
N PHE A 126 4.87 10.23 6.09
CA PHE A 126 3.96 10.30 7.23
C PHE A 126 4.54 9.54 8.43
N HIS A 127 4.04 9.84 9.62
CA HIS A 127 4.45 9.22 10.88
C HIS A 127 3.30 8.43 11.52
N VAL A 128 3.64 7.60 12.51
CA VAL A 128 2.62 7.01 13.38
C VAL A 128 1.94 8.14 14.16
N GLY A 129 0.62 8.19 14.09
CA GLY A 129 -0.21 9.26 14.65
C GLY A 129 -0.79 10.20 13.58
N ASP A 130 -0.23 10.26 12.38
CA ASP A 130 -0.76 11.09 11.30
C ASP A 130 -2.08 10.54 10.76
N TYR A 131 -2.99 11.44 10.39
CA TYR A 131 -4.21 11.10 9.66
C TYR A 131 -3.95 11.23 8.17
N ILE A 132 -4.08 10.11 7.44
CA ILE A 132 -3.83 10.05 6.01
C ILE A 132 -5.05 9.58 5.22
N ILE A 133 -5.15 10.06 3.98
CA ILE A 133 -6.18 9.67 3.01
C ILE A 133 -5.46 9.12 1.79
N THR A 134 -5.82 7.93 1.36
CA THR A 134 -5.27 7.28 0.16
C THR A 134 -6.30 6.35 -0.47
N GLN A 135 -6.49 6.41 -1.80
CA GLN A 135 -7.39 5.53 -2.55
C GLN A 135 -8.81 5.37 -1.94
N GLY A 136 -9.38 6.44 -1.40
CA GLY A 136 -10.71 6.42 -0.76
C GLY A 136 -10.75 5.75 0.61
N MET A 137 -9.61 5.36 1.16
CA MET A 137 -9.44 4.92 2.55
C MET A 137 -8.79 6.03 3.35
N GLU A 138 -9.24 6.19 4.59
CA GLU A 138 -8.70 7.20 5.50
C GLU A 138 -8.59 6.68 6.92
N GLY A 139 -7.67 7.24 7.69
CA GLY A 139 -7.50 6.89 9.10
C GLY A 139 -6.17 7.36 9.68
N THR A 140 -6.08 7.26 11.00
CA THR A 140 -4.85 7.54 11.75
C THR A 140 -3.89 6.37 11.62
N VAL A 141 -2.64 6.63 11.28
CA VAL A 141 -1.58 5.64 11.20
C VAL A 141 -1.31 5.09 12.60
N GLN A 142 -1.72 3.85 12.84
CA GLN A 142 -1.52 3.17 14.12
C GLN A 142 -0.14 2.50 14.21
N LYS A 143 0.32 1.92 13.07
CA LYS A 143 1.53 1.10 13.04
C LYS A 143 2.05 0.98 11.60
N ILE A 144 3.36 1.10 11.45
CA ILE A 144 4.06 0.84 10.19
C ILE A 144 4.89 -0.43 10.39
N GLU A 145 4.56 -1.49 9.65
CA GLU A 145 5.28 -2.78 9.64
C GLU A 145 6.06 -2.93 8.34
N ILE A 146 6.85 -3.99 8.22
CA ILE A 146 7.73 -4.20 7.06
C ILE A 146 6.96 -4.25 5.73
N MET A 147 5.79 -4.89 5.69
CA MET A 147 5.01 -5.09 4.46
C MET A 147 3.69 -4.33 4.45
N TYR A 148 3.18 -3.93 5.60
CA TYR A 148 1.84 -3.34 5.77
C TYR A 148 1.89 -2.17 6.73
N THR A 149 1.07 -1.17 6.47
CA THR A 149 0.74 -0.10 7.41
C THR A 149 -0.70 -0.29 7.88
N THR A 150 -0.94 -0.17 9.18
CA THR A 150 -2.26 -0.27 9.78
C THR A 150 -2.80 1.13 10.07
N LEU A 151 -3.97 1.44 9.53
CA LEU A 151 -4.71 2.66 9.82
C LEU A 151 -5.88 2.34 10.74
N LEU A 152 -6.23 3.28 11.61
CA LEU A 152 -7.42 3.25 12.44
C LEU A 152 -8.38 4.33 11.93
N THR A 153 -9.55 3.92 11.46
CA THR A 153 -10.60 4.84 11.03
C THR A 153 -11.28 5.55 12.21
N THR A 154 -11.99 6.63 11.95
CA THR A 154 -12.72 7.39 12.98
C THR A 154 -13.79 6.55 13.71
N ASP A 155 -14.35 5.53 13.05
CA ASP A 155 -15.27 4.54 13.63
C ASP A 155 -14.56 3.30 14.20
N THR A 156 -13.25 3.41 14.49
CA THR A 156 -12.42 2.40 15.16
C THR A 156 -12.17 1.10 14.38
N ARG A 157 -12.41 1.06 13.07
CA ARG A 157 -12.04 -0.07 12.21
C ARG A 157 -10.55 0.00 11.88
N ARG A 158 -9.94 -1.18 11.74
CA ARG A 158 -8.56 -1.30 11.27
C ARG A 158 -8.53 -1.55 9.78
N VAL A 159 -7.84 -0.69 9.05
CA VAL A 159 -7.55 -0.84 7.63
C VAL A 159 -6.08 -1.22 7.50
N ILE A 160 -5.81 -2.37 6.87
CA ILE A 160 -4.44 -2.85 6.64
C ILE A 160 -4.11 -2.59 5.18
N VAL A 161 -3.18 -1.68 4.94
CA VAL A 161 -2.79 -1.25 3.60
C VAL A 161 -1.40 -1.79 3.29
N PRO A 162 -1.20 -2.48 2.14
CA PRO A 162 0.13 -2.89 1.69
C PRO A 162 1.04 -1.67 1.47
N ASN A 163 2.28 -1.73 1.94
CA ASN A 163 3.21 -0.60 1.86
C ASN A 163 3.56 -0.21 0.42
N GLY A 164 3.62 -1.17 -0.50
CA GLY A 164 3.81 -0.88 -1.92
C GLY A 164 2.68 -0.01 -2.48
N THR A 165 1.44 -0.28 -2.07
CA THR A 165 0.28 0.53 -2.46
C THR A 165 0.40 1.97 -1.94
N LEU A 166 0.86 2.16 -0.69
CA LEU A 166 1.05 3.50 -0.12
C LEU A 166 2.21 4.25 -0.79
N ALA A 167 3.30 3.55 -1.13
CA ALA A 167 4.47 4.15 -1.75
C ALA A 167 4.23 4.54 -3.23
N ASP A 168 3.39 3.77 -3.94
CA ASP A 168 3.17 3.92 -5.39
C ASP A 168 1.98 4.87 -5.71
N ASN A 169 1.17 5.27 -4.73
CA ASN A 169 -0.03 6.06 -4.96
C ASN A 169 0.01 7.42 -4.29
N VAL A 170 -0.85 8.32 -4.80
CA VAL A 170 -1.06 9.63 -4.19
C VAL A 170 -1.71 9.47 -2.83
N MET A 171 -1.17 10.19 -1.88
CA MET A 171 -1.63 10.21 -0.49
C MET A 171 -1.75 11.66 -0.02
N VAL A 172 -2.76 11.94 0.78
CA VAL A 172 -2.91 13.23 1.48
C VAL A 172 -2.63 12.99 2.96
N ASN A 173 -1.59 13.64 3.49
CA ASN A 173 -1.36 13.71 4.92
C ASN A 173 -2.08 14.95 5.47
N VAL A 174 -3.17 14.71 6.18
CA VAL A 174 -4.07 15.75 6.68
C VAL A 174 -3.47 16.48 7.90
N THR A 175 -2.63 15.79 8.66
CA THR A 175 -2.04 16.27 9.92
C THR A 175 -0.57 16.68 9.80
N ALA A 176 -0.05 16.72 8.56
CA ALA A 176 1.34 17.11 8.30
C ALA A 176 1.68 18.54 8.75
N ALA A 177 0.68 19.43 8.78
CA ALA A 177 0.82 20.79 9.26
C ALA A 177 0.03 21.00 10.54
N ASP A 178 0.55 21.84 11.44
CA ASP A 178 -0.09 22.15 12.73
C ASP A 178 -1.38 22.96 12.57
N ARG A 179 -1.58 23.59 11.41
CA ARG A 179 -2.74 24.43 11.08
C ARG A 179 -3.29 24.13 9.71
N ARG A 180 -4.60 24.33 9.57
CA ARG A 180 -5.32 24.14 8.31
C ARG A 180 -6.14 25.36 7.96
N LYS A 181 -6.29 25.62 6.66
CA LYS A 181 -7.21 26.63 6.17
C LYS A 181 -8.63 26.04 6.15
N LEU A 182 -9.52 26.62 6.96
CA LEU A 182 -10.93 26.31 6.96
C LEU A 182 -11.63 27.19 5.94
N GLU A 183 -12.47 26.60 5.09
CA GLU A 183 -13.37 27.34 4.20
C GLU A 183 -14.81 26.88 4.48
N VAL A 184 -15.68 27.83 4.78
CA VAL A 184 -17.10 27.61 4.98
C VAL A 184 -17.87 28.46 3.99
N LYS A 185 -18.93 27.89 3.40
CA LYS A 185 -19.81 28.58 2.46
C LYS A 185 -21.21 28.72 3.02
N ALA A 186 -21.80 29.90 2.88
CA ALA A 186 -23.16 30.18 3.26
C ALA A 186 -23.89 30.95 2.15
N SER A 187 -25.14 30.62 1.86
CA SER A 187 -25.93 31.30 0.83
C SER A 187 -26.92 32.27 1.49
N ILE A 188 -27.11 33.45 0.88
CA ILE A 188 -28.14 34.41 1.25
C ILE A 188 -29.04 34.68 0.05
N SER A 189 -30.27 35.17 0.29
CA SER A 189 -31.18 35.61 -0.77
C SER A 189 -30.58 36.78 -1.56
N TYR A 190 -30.92 36.92 -2.85
CA TYR A 190 -30.57 38.09 -3.64
C TYR A 190 -31.18 39.40 -3.12
N GLU A 191 -32.25 39.30 -2.32
CA GLU A 191 -32.93 40.45 -1.69
C GLU A 191 -32.23 40.92 -0.42
N ASP A 192 -31.36 40.08 0.17
CA ASP A 192 -30.67 40.36 1.43
C ASP A 192 -29.45 41.27 1.24
N SER A 193 -29.10 42.00 2.29
CA SER A 193 -27.92 42.88 2.30
C SER A 193 -26.62 42.06 2.35
N LEU A 194 -25.85 42.12 1.26
CA LEU A 194 -24.52 41.53 1.16
C LEU A 194 -23.55 42.09 2.21
N GLU A 195 -23.64 43.39 2.51
CA GLU A 195 -22.78 44.07 3.48
C GLU A 195 -23.04 43.56 4.90
N THR A 196 -24.33 43.42 5.27
CA THR A 196 -24.73 42.85 6.55
C THR A 196 -24.25 41.40 6.70
N ALA A 197 -24.39 40.60 5.65
CA ALA A 197 -23.96 39.21 5.67
C ALA A 197 -22.45 39.06 5.84
N LYS A 198 -21.67 39.86 5.13
CA LYS A 198 -20.20 39.89 5.29
C LYS A 198 -19.79 40.27 6.70
N LYS A 199 -20.40 41.32 7.26
CA LYS A 199 -20.12 41.79 8.61
C LYS A 199 -20.40 40.68 9.66
N VAL A 200 -21.53 39.97 9.53
CA VAL A 200 -21.84 38.86 10.41
C VAL A 200 -20.81 37.74 10.33
N LEU A 201 -20.35 37.41 9.12
CA LEU A 201 -19.32 36.38 8.94
C LEU A 201 -17.97 36.81 9.51
N GLU A 202 -17.60 38.11 9.39
CA GLU A 202 -16.40 38.64 10.03
C GLU A 202 -16.50 38.60 11.55
N GLU A 203 -17.65 39.00 12.14
CA GLU A 203 -17.90 38.93 13.58
C GLU A 203 -17.79 37.50 14.10
N LEU A 204 -18.26 36.48 13.34
CA LEU A 204 -18.16 35.07 13.72
C LEU A 204 -16.73 34.57 13.72
N ILE A 205 -15.89 35.05 12.81
CA ILE A 205 -14.45 34.75 12.83
C ILE A 205 -13.82 35.27 14.12
N GLU A 206 -14.13 36.53 14.48
CA GLU A 206 -13.58 37.15 15.70
C GLU A 206 -14.13 36.54 17.00
N GLU A 207 -15.37 36.02 17.00
CA GLU A 207 -16.02 35.40 18.16
C GLU A 207 -15.39 34.03 18.54
N ASN A 208 -14.82 33.32 17.58
CA ASN A 208 -14.32 31.96 17.83
C ASN A 208 -12.86 31.99 18.34
N PRO A 209 -12.59 31.52 19.57
CA PRO A 209 -11.24 31.58 20.16
C PRO A 209 -10.24 30.59 19.53
N ASP A 210 -10.73 29.57 18.80
CA ASP A 210 -9.87 28.57 18.16
C ASP A 210 -9.45 29.00 16.73
N VAL A 211 -9.92 30.14 16.25
CA VAL A 211 -9.42 30.76 15.01
C VAL A 211 -8.08 31.44 15.28
N LEU A 212 -7.13 31.25 14.40
CA LEU A 212 -5.80 31.87 14.46
C LEU A 212 -5.88 33.30 13.92
N HIS A 213 -6.26 34.26 14.78
CA HIS A 213 -6.49 35.68 14.42
C HIS A 213 -5.22 36.39 13.93
N GLU A 214 -4.04 35.87 14.22
CA GLU A 214 -2.78 36.41 13.70
C GLU A 214 -2.57 36.12 12.21
N GLU A 215 -3.33 35.16 11.67
CA GLU A 215 -3.28 34.77 10.28
C GLU A 215 -4.36 35.49 9.46
N GLU A 216 -4.11 35.64 8.16
CA GLU A 216 -5.06 36.25 7.25
C GLU A 216 -6.37 35.50 7.19
N HIS A 217 -7.48 36.17 7.41
CA HIS A 217 -8.81 35.68 7.17
C HIS A 217 -9.52 36.51 6.09
N LEU A 218 -10.51 35.92 5.43
CA LEU A 218 -11.16 36.58 4.28
C LEU A 218 -12.64 36.17 4.20
N VAL A 219 -13.52 37.21 4.07
CA VAL A 219 -14.92 37.01 3.71
C VAL A 219 -15.14 37.56 2.28
N PHE A 220 -15.67 36.72 1.41
CA PHE A 220 -15.79 37.06 -0.03
C PHE A 220 -17.09 36.46 -0.61
N VAL A 221 -17.50 36.99 -1.77
CA VAL A 221 -18.54 36.32 -2.58
C VAL A 221 -17.87 35.21 -3.37
N SER A 222 -18.30 33.99 -3.10
CA SER A 222 -17.77 32.78 -3.77
C SER A 222 -18.41 32.60 -5.14
N GLU A 223 -19.73 32.83 -5.21
CA GLU A 223 -20.51 32.54 -6.40
C GLU A 223 -21.83 33.33 -6.40
N LEU A 224 -22.32 33.71 -7.57
CA LEU A 224 -23.70 34.16 -7.79
C LEU A 224 -24.48 32.93 -8.26
N GLY A 225 -25.10 32.21 -7.31
CA GLY A 225 -25.78 30.94 -7.58
C GLY A 225 -27.21 31.09 -8.08
N ASP A 226 -27.82 29.98 -8.53
CA ASP A 226 -29.16 29.99 -9.12
C ASP A 226 -30.27 30.50 -8.19
N ASN A 227 -30.11 30.30 -6.86
CA ASN A 227 -31.15 30.65 -5.87
C ASN A 227 -30.73 31.76 -4.91
N GLY A 228 -29.47 32.21 -4.96
CA GLY A 228 -28.96 33.22 -4.04
C GLY A 228 -27.47 33.44 -4.18
N VAL A 229 -26.94 34.38 -3.40
CA VAL A 229 -25.52 34.74 -3.38
C VAL A 229 -24.78 33.86 -2.39
N VAL A 230 -23.76 33.12 -2.86
CA VAL A 230 -22.92 32.25 -2.01
C VAL A 230 -21.73 33.04 -1.49
N LEU A 231 -21.68 33.23 -0.19
CA LEU A 231 -20.55 33.82 0.52
C LEU A 231 -19.58 32.73 0.97
N GLY A 232 -18.30 33.01 0.92
CA GLY A 232 -17.25 32.20 1.49
C GLY A 232 -16.55 32.93 2.62
N LEU A 233 -16.28 32.24 3.69
CA LEU A 233 -15.32 32.69 4.70
C LEU A 233 -14.13 31.74 4.73
N ARG A 234 -12.94 32.30 4.88
CA ARG A 234 -11.69 31.56 5.06
C ARG A 234 -10.96 32.04 6.28
N CYS A 235 -10.54 31.11 7.12
CA CYS A 235 -9.71 31.40 8.28
C CYS A 235 -8.74 30.24 8.53
N TRP A 236 -7.75 30.47 9.37
CA TRP A 236 -6.81 29.42 9.79
C TRP A 236 -7.18 28.92 11.17
N VAL A 237 -7.10 27.61 11.35
CA VAL A 237 -7.40 26.94 12.62
C VAL A 237 -6.33 25.88 12.91
N PRO A 238 -6.06 25.54 14.18
CA PRO A 238 -5.26 24.37 14.51
C PRO A 238 -5.84 23.10 13.88
N THR A 239 -4.97 22.18 13.45
CA THR A 239 -5.39 20.99 12.70
C THR A 239 -6.37 20.11 13.51
N ASP A 240 -6.19 20.00 14.82
CA ASP A 240 -7.05 19.26 15.73
C ASP A 240 -8.41 19.92 15.98
N GLN A 241 -8.51 21.24 15.78
CA GLN A 241 -9.73 22.03 15.92
C GLN A 241 -10.52 22.22 14.62
N TYR A 242 -10.03 21.65 13.50
CA TYR A 242 -10.65 21.85 12.19
C TYR A 242 -12.15 21.49 12.16
N TYR A 243 -12.50 20.30 12.59
CA TYR A 243 -13.91 19.88 12.59
C TYR A 243 -14.75 20.54 13.68
N PRO A 244 -14.29 20.69 14.94
CA PRO A 244 -14.99 21.45 15.94
C PRO A 244 -15.34 22.86 15.49
N VAL A 245 -14.39 23.62 14.93
CA VAL A 245 -14.63 24.97 14.41
C VAL A 245 -15.56 24.93 13.19
N LEU A 246 -15.39 24.00 12.26
CA LEU A 246 -16.28 23.85 11.11
C LEU A 246 -17.74 23.66 11.52
N TRP A 247 -18.02 22.78 12.49
CA TRP A 247 -19.37 22.53 12.97
C TRP A 247 -19.93 23.72 13.71
N TRP A 248 -19.12 24.34 14.56
CA TRP A 248 -19.49 25.57 15.28
C TRP A 248 -19.83 26.69 14.30
N MET A 249 -19.00 26.94 13.27
CA MET A 249 -19.25 27.96 12.25
C MET A 249 -20.58 27.72 11.52
N ASN A 250 -20.83 26.49 11.07
CA ASN A 250 -22.08 26.16 10.37
C ASN A 250 -23.32 26.42 11.23
N GLU A 251 -23.28 26.07 12.51
CA GLU A 251 -24.37 26.33 13.44
C GLU A 251 -24.55 27.81 13.70
N ARG A 252 -23.48 28.51 14.02
CA ARG A 252 -23.53 29.95 14.34
C ARG A 252 -23.92 30.81 13.15
N ILE A 253 -23.49 30.50 11.95
CA ILE A 253 -23.93 31.20 10.74
C ILE A 253 -25.47 31.14 10.64
N LYS A 254 -26.06 29.96 10.80
CA LYS A 254 -27.54 29.85 10.74
C LYS A 254 -28.22 30.68 11.80
N LEU A 255 -27.79 30.59 13.07
CA LEU A 255 -28.37 31.33 14.17
C LEU A 255 -28.24 32.86 14.00
N ARG A 256 -27.05 33.34 13.62
CA ARG A 256 -26.79 34.78 13.45
C ARG A 256 -27.52 35.35 12.25
N PHE A 257 -27.62 34.57 11.14
CA PHE A 257 -28.42 35.00 9.98
C PHE A 257 -29.88 35.18 10.35
N ASP A 258 -30.47 34.25 11.12
CA ASP A 258 -31.85 34.37 11.59
C ASP A 258 -32.05 35.59 12.52
N GLU A 259 -31.10 35.88 13.43
CA GLU A 259 -31.15 37.03 14.33
C GLU A 259 -31.18 38.38 13.62
N VAL A 260 -30.39 38.49 12.48
CA VAL A 260 -30.29 39.75 11.73
C VAL A 260 -31.27 39.81 10.56
N GLY A 261 -32.11 38.80 10.36
CA GLY A 261 -33.12 38.74 9.31
C GLY A 261 -32.58 38.42 7.92
N LEU A 262 -31.42 37.75 7.83
CA LEU A 262 -30.89 37.20 6.56
C LEU A 262 -31.52 35.84 6.28
N HIS A 263 -31.86 35.58 5.02
CA HIS A 263 -32.55 34.39 4.59
C HIS A 263 -31.61 33.45 3.82
N ILE A 264 -31.52 32.21 4.27
CA ILE A 264 -30.88 31.12 3.49
C ILE A 264 -31.91 30.67 2.46
N PRO A 265 -31.67 30.89 1.14
CA PRO A 265 -32.71 30.70 0.14
C PRO A 265 -33.07 29.22 -0.05
N TYR A 266 -34.37 28.97 -0.16
CA TYR A 266 -34.86 27.70 -0.71
C TYR A 266 -34.70 27.72 -2.24
N PRO A 267 -34.82 26.57 -2.93
CA PRO A 267 -34.89 26.52 -4.38
C PRO A 267 -35.99 27.46 -4.91
N GLN A 268 -35.63 28.40 -5.76
CA GLN A 268 -36.53 29.39 -6.35
C GLN A 268 -37.01 28.91 -7.72
N MET A 269 -38.26 29.22 -8.07
CA MET A 269 -38.85 28.90 -9.37
C MET A 269 -39.79 30.02 -9.80
N ASP A 270 -39.57 30.56 -10.99
CA ASP A 270 -40.51 31.48 -11.61
C ASP A 270 -41.59 30.66 -12.32
N VAL A 271 -42.87 30.84 -11.90
CA VAL A 271 -44.02 30.15 -12.48
C VAL A 271 -44.86 31.13 -13.30
N HIS A 272 -44.84 30.97 -14.59
CA HIS A 272 -45.77 31.69 -15.49
C HIS A 272 -47.05 30.93 -15.65
N VAL A 273 -48.15 31.38 -15.03
CA VAL A 273 -49.50 30.80 -15.18
C VAL A 273 -50.15 31.36 -16.43
N CYS A 274 -50.31 30.54 -17.46
CA CYS A 274 -51.05 30.90 -18.67
C CYS A 274 -52.50 30.46 -18.52
N GLU A 275 -53.44 31.40 -18.50
CA GLU A 275 -54.87 31.07 -18.62
C GLU A 275 -55.17 30.54 -20.04
N SER A 276 -55.60 29.29 -20.15
CA SER A 276 -56.13 28.73 -21.37
C SER A 276 -57.50 29.37 -21.63
N LYS A 277 -57.64 30.29 -22.59
CA LYS A 277 -58.94 30.71 -23.13
C LYS A 277 -59.59 29.49 -23.75
N ASN A 278 -60.61 28.92 -23.05
CA ASN A 278 -61.53 27.98 -23.69
C ASN A 278 -62.14 28.68 -24.93
N GLN A 279 -61.76 28.20 -26.10
CA GLN A 279 -62.50 28.48 -27.30
C GLN A 279 -63.78 27.68 -27.19
N GLU A 280 -64.89 28.36 -26.79
CA GLU A 280 -66.25 27.87 -27.04
C GLU A 280 -66.48 27.82 -28.55
N MET A 281 -66.67 26.60 -29.10
CA MET A 281 -67.25 26.38 -30.43
C MET A 281 -68.71 26.35 -30.31
#